data_e2aa7af8dcbbdca44285d7ee100a5851
#
_entry.id   e2aa7af8dcbbdca44285d7ee100a5851
#
_cell.length_a   1.000
_cell.length_b   1.000
_cell.length_c   1.000
_cell.angle_alpha   90.00
_cell.angle_beta   90.00
_cell.angle_gamma   90.00
#
_symmetry.space_group_name_H-M   'P 1'
#
loop_
_entity.id
_entity.type
_entity.pdbx_description
1 polymer ?
#
loop_
_entity_poly.entity_id
_entity_poly.type
_entity_poly.pdbx_seq_one_letter_code
_entity_poly.pdbx_strand_id
1 'polypeptide(L)'
;MSVQLPCCGYFHRTVRHRDAFNALIDTMKVTVAVLRDADVQFMLGGSMAAWARGGPEPDNDLDLMVSPDHAEAALEALAGAGMRVERPPEEWLYKAWHDEVLIDLIFRPSGLELTDEVFTRGEAISVMAVTMPVMALEDVLVTMLYALDEHALDYSRLVAITRALREQIDFSALRRRASGSPYAKAFMTLVEELEIAPGAEPPREAGAGEAHPRVRVIGAAE
;
A
#
# COMPACT_ATOMS: atom_id res chain seq x y z
N MET A 1 -41.77 -26.70 24.34
CA MET A 1 -40.41 -26.15 24.37
C MET A 1 -40.11 -25.64 22.96
N SER A 2 -40.25 -24.32 22.75
CA SER A 2 -39.97 -23.69 21.44
C SER A 2 -38.53 -23.26 21.42
N VAL A 3 -37.73 -23.81 20.51
CA VAL A 3 -36.36 -23.43 20.26
C VAL A 3 -36.38 -22.19 19.38
N GLN A 4 -35.99 -21.07 19.96
CA GLN A 4 -35.84 -19.80 19.28
C GLN A 4 -34.46 -19.75 18.63
N LEU A 5 -34.37 -19.76 17.30
CA LEU A 5 -33.14 -19.67 16.52
C LEU A 5 -32.66 -18.20 16.49
N PRO A 6 -31.39 -17.90 16.69
CA PRO A 6 -30.85 -16.55 16.62
C PRO A 6 -30.49 -16.20 15.16
N CYS A 7 -31.47 -15.88 14.32
CA CYS A 7 -31.22 -15.49 12.92
C CYS A 7 -31.12 -13.98 12.67
N CYS A 8 -31.20 -13.12 13.69
CA CYS A 8 -31.28 -11.65 13.46
C CYS A 8 -29.93 -10.92 13.40
N GLY A 9 -28.86 -11.47 13.95
CA GLY A 9 -27.56 -10.77 14.05
C GLY A 9 -26.75 -10.75 12.76
N TYR A 10 -26.85 -11.77 11.94
CA TYR A 10 -26.04 -11.90 10.72
C TYR A 10 -26.54 -10.98 9.60
N PHE A 11 -27.84 -10.82 9.45
CA PHE A 11 -28.45 -9.99 8.41
C PHE A 11 -28.19 -8.49 8.62
N HIS A 12 -28.23 -7.99 9.87
CA HIS A 12 -27.95 -6.60 10.19
C HIS A 12 -26.46 -6.22 10.01
N ARG A 13 -25.53 -7.17 10.16
CA ARG A 13 -24.10 -6.96 9.97
C ARG A 13 -23.77 -6.83 8.49
N THR A 14 -24.37 -7.66 7.65
CA THR A 14 -24.15 -7.67 6.19
C THR A 14 -24.72 -6.43 5.51
N VAL A 15 -25.87 -5.92 5.95
CA VAL A 15 -26.49 -4.70 5.40
C VAL A 15 -25.62 -3.48 5.74
N ARG A 16 -25.23 -3.29 7.01
CA ARG A 16 -24.37 -2.17 7.42
C ARG A 16 -23.00 -2.16 6.72
N HIS A 17 -22.43 -3.32 6.46
CA HIS A 17 -21.15 -3.42 5.76
C HIS A 17 -21.28 -3.00 4.29
N ARG A 18 -22.36 -3.40 3.60
CA ARG A 18 -22.63 -2.98 2.22
C ARG A 18 -22.88 -1.48 2.12
N ASP A 19 -23.59 -0.91 3.09
CA ASP A 19 -23.87 0.54 3.12
C ASP A 19 -22.58 1.34 3.32
N ALA A 20 -21.66 0.90 4.20
CA ALA A 20 -20.36 1.51 4.42
C ALA A 20 -19.47 1.43 3.15
N PHE A 21 -19.42 0.28 2.49
CA PHE A 21 -18.69 0.13 1.25
C PHE A 21 -19.25 1.03 0.12
N ASN A 22 -20.57 1.13 -0.03
CA ASN A 22 -21.18 2.02 -1.01
C ASN A 22 -20.85 3.49 -0.71
N ALA A 23 -20.90 3.91 0.55
CA ALA A 23 -20.52 5.25 0.98
C ALA A 23 -19.05 5.55 0.65
N LEU A 24 -18.14 4.59 0.87
CA LEU A 24 -16.73 4.72 0.49
C LEU A 24 -16.56 4.91 -1.03
N ILE A 25 -17.25 4.13 -1.85
CA ILE A 25 -17.20 4.24 -3.31
C ILE A 25 -17.76 5.59 -3.79
N ASP A 26 -18.85 6.06 -3.22
CA ASP A 26 -19.43 7.35 -3.59
C ASP A 26 -18.53 8.51 -3.16
N THR A 27 -17.93 8.43 -1.97
CA THR A 27 -16.91 9.37 -1.49
C THR A 27 -15.70 9.40 -2.43
N MET A 28 -15.18 8.24 -2.83
CA MET A 28 -14.07 8.14 -3.77
C MET A 28 -14.40 8.87 -5.10
N LYS A 29 -15.58 8.64 -5.66
CA LYS A 29 -15.99 9.27 -6.93
C LYS A 29 -16.05 10.80 -6.82
N VAL A 30 -16.67 11.32 -5.76
CA VAL A 30 -16.78 12.76 -5.51
C VAL A 30 -15.39 13.36 -5.28
N THR A 31 -14.58 12.76 -4.43
CA THR A 31 -13.23 13.24 -4.11
C THR A 31 -12.34 13.29 -5.35
N VAL A 32 -12.34 12.22 -6.16
CA VAL A 32 -11.56 12.16 -7.40
C VAL A 32 -11.98 13.23 -8.40
N ALA A 33 -13.29 13.50 -8.53
CA ALA A 33 -13.78 14.55 -9.40
C ALA A 33 -13.29 15.93 -8.94
N VAL A 34 -13.43 16.25 -7.64
CA VAL A 34 -12.99 17.53 -7.05
C VAL A 34 -11.48 17.73 -7.24
N LEU A 35 -10.66 16.74 -6.96
CA LEU A 35 -9.20 16.86 -7.09
C LEU A 35 -8.75 17.03 -8.55
N ARG A 36 -9.43 16.40 -9.49
CA ARG A 36 -9.18 16.60 -10.93
C ARG A 36 -9.54 17.99 -11.38
N ASP A 37 -10.71 18.49 -10.98
CA ASP A 37 -11.17 19.83 -11.35
C ASP A 37 -10.23 20.91 -10.79
N ALA A 38 -9.53 20.62 -9.69
CA ALA A 38 -8.52 21.46 -9.07
C ALA A 38 -7.09 21.25 -9.61
N ASP A 39 -6.90 20.39 -10.63
CA ASP A 39 -5.59 20.05 -11.22
C ASP A 39 -4.56 19.53 -10.19
N VAL A 40 -5.04 18.81 -9.18
CA VAL A 40 -4.21 18.22 -8.14
C VAL A 40 -3.58 16.91 -8.64
N GLN A 41 -2.26 16.75 -8.43
CA GLN A 41 -1.58 15.49 -8.69
C GLN A 41 -1.80 14.53 -7.50
N PHE A 42 -2.52 13.46 -7.74
CA PHE A 42 -2.84 12.43 -6.74
C PHE A 42 -2.89 11.04 -7.34
N MET A 43 -2.87 10.01 -6.49
CA MET A 43 -3.18 8.63 -6.84
C MET A 43 -3.85 7.91 -5.66
N LEU A 44 -4.65 6.89 -5.98
CA LEU A 44 -5.28 6.02 -5.00
C LEU A 44 -4.20 5.19 -4.29
N GLY A 45 -4.21 5.20 -2.96
CA GLY A 45 -3.29 4.49 -2.08
C GLY A 45 -3.96 3.45 -1.20
N GLY A 46 -3.25 2.98 -0.19
CA GLY A 46 -3.74 2.16 0.89
C GLY A 46 -4.50 0.89 0.48
N SER A 47 -5.47 0.55 1.30
CA SER A 47 -6.29 -0.65 1.12
C SER A 47 -7.15 -0.60 -0.16
N MET A 48 -7.61 0.60 -0.56
CA MET A 48 -8.37 0.81 -1.79
C MET A 48 -7.52 0.56 -3.05
N ALA A 49 -6.24 0.94 -3.06
CA ALA A 49 -5.34 0.66 -4.18
C ALA A 49 -5.09 -0.86 -4.34
N ALA A 50 -4.94 -1.59 -3.23
CA ALA A 50 -4.82 -3.03 -3.24
C ALA A 50 -6.12 -3.69 -3.77
N TRP A 51 -7.28 -3.23 -3.33
CA TRP A 51 -8.58 -3.73 -3.79
C TRP A 51 -8.80 -3.45 -5.29
N ALA A 52 -8.44 -2.27 -5.78
CA ALA A 52 -8.52 -1.92 -7.20
C ALA A 52 -7.72 -2.88 -8.10
N ARG A 53 -6.71 -3.56 -7.55
CA ARG A 53 -5.88 -4.57 -8.22
C ARG A 53 -6.36 -6.00 -8.02
N GLY A 54 -7.51 -6.21 -7.37
CA GLY A 54 -8.09 -7.53 -7.08
C GLY A 54 -7.76 -8.07 -5.68
N GLY A 55 -7.25 -7.23 -4.79
CA GLY A 55 -7.02 -7.54 -3.38
C GLY A 55 -8.31 -7.68 -2.56
N PRO A 56 -8.19 -7.94 -1.25
CA PRO A 56 -9.32 -8.05 -0.35
C PRO A 56 -10.09 -6.72 -0.24
N GLU A 57 -11.34 -6.81 0.19
CA GLU A 57 -12.21 -5.66 0.42
C GLU A 57 -11.51 -4.58 1.28
N PRO A 58 -11.57 -3.29 0.89
CA PRO A 58 -10.84 -2.24 1.56
C PRO A 58 -11.37 -1.96 2.97
N ASP A 59 -10.60 -1.20 3.73
CA ASP A 59 -11.06 -0.59 4.99
C ASP A 59 -12.09 0.52 4.71
N ASN A 60 -12.61 1.16 5.75
CA ASN A 60 -13.69 2.16 5.62
C ASN A 60 -13.16 3.59 5.39
N ASP A 61 -11.91 3.75 5.01
CA ASP A 61 -11.23 5.01 4.74
C ASP A 61 -10.68 5.07 3.31
N LEU A 62 -10.49 6.29 2.82
CA LEU A 62 -9.98 6.57 1.49
C LEU A 62 -8.58 7.20 1.60
N ASP A 63 -7.55 6.41 1.33
CA ASP A 63 -6.17 6.90 1.26
C ASP A 63 -5.86 7.45 -0.14
N LEU A 64 -5.46 8.71 -0.22
CA LEU A 64 -4.98 9.35 -1.43
C LEU A 64 -3.54 9.84 -1.22
N MET A 65 -2.62 9.36 -2.05
CA MET A 65 -1.27 9.90 -2.11
C MET A 65 -1.31 11.16 -2.96
N VAL A 66 -0.93 12.28 -2.37
CA VAL A 66 -0.96 13.60 -3.02
C VAL A 66 0.45 14.15 -3.11
N SER A 67 0.82 14.75 -4.23
CA SER A 67 2.11 15.44 -4.34
C SER A 67 2.27 16.46 -3.21
N PRO A 68 3.41 16.51 -2.51
CA PRO A 68 3.62 17.47 -1.43
C PRO A 68 3.33 18.92 -1.82
N ASP A 69 3.65 19.29 -3.07
CA ASP A 69 3.40 20.64 -3.60
C ASP A 69 1.91 20.94 -3.82
N HIS A 70 1.07 19.90 -3.93
CA HIS A 70 -0.37 20.01 -4.15
C HIS A 70 -1.20 19.71 -2.89
N ALA A 71 -0.58 19.37 -1.76
CA ALA A 71 -1.30 18.94 -0.57
C ALA A 71 -2.27 20.01 -0.03
N GLU A 72 -1.84 21.27 0.02
CA GLU A 72 -2.68 22.39 0.48
C GLU A 72 -3.82 22.66 -0.52
N ALA A 73 -3.53 22.68 -1.81
CA ALA A 73 -4.54 22.87 -2.85
C ALA A 73 -5.59 21.75 -2.85
N ALA A 74 -5.18 20.51 -2.58
CA ALA A 74 -6.08 19.38 -2.41
C ALA A 74 -7.05 19.59 -1.25
N LEU A 75 -6.54 19.99 -0.09
CA LEU A 75 -7.35 20.25 1.10
C LEU A 75 -8.34 21.40 0.87
N GLU A 76 -7.89 22.50 0.26
CA GLU A 76 -8.74 23.65 -0.06
C GLU A 76 -9.84 23.30 -1.07
N ALA A 77 -9.52 22.48 -2.08
CA ALA A 77 -10.50 22.01 -3.07
C ALA A 77 -11.61 21.17 -2.40
N LEU A 78 -11.25 20.25 -1.51
CA LEU A 78 -12.24 19.45 -0.76
C LEU A 78 -13.08 20.32 0.18
N ALA A 79 -12.46 21.29 0.86
CA ALA A 79 -13.19 22.25 1.70
C ALA A 79 -14.18 23.10 0.85
N GLY A 80 -13.75 23.57 -0.34
CA GLY A 80 -14.58 24.28 -1.29
C GLY A 80 -15.77 23.48 -1.81
N ALA A 81 -15.62 22.16 -1.88
CA ALA A 81 -16.70 21.21 -2.21
C ALA A 81 -17.64 20.89 -1.02
N GLY A 82 -17.44 21.52 0.14
CA GLY A 82 -18.29 21.37 1.33
C GLY A 82 -17.90 20.20 2.25
N MET A 83 -16.76 19.58 2.04
CA MET A 83 -16.25 18.56 2.95
C MET A 83 -15.67 19.17 4.23
N ARG A 84 -15.82 18.50 5.35
CA ARG A 84 -15.12 18.87 6.60
C ARG A 84 -13.65 18.56 6.43
N VAL A 85 -12.76 19.49 6.79
CA VAL A 85 -11.30 19.31 6.64
C VAL A 85 -10.58 19.58 7.94
N GLU A 86 -9.43 18.96 8.11
CA GLU A 86 -8.57 19.09 9.28
C GLU A 86 -7.10 19.03 8.88
N ARG A 87 -6.28 19.87 9.53
CA ARG A 87 -4.82 19.80 9.53
C ARG A 87 -4.38 19.24 10.88
N PRO A 88 -4.20 17.92 10.98
CA PRO A 88 -3.76 17.31 12.23
C PRO A 88 -2.31 17.71 12.56
N PRO A 89 -1.86 17.53 13.81
CA PRO A 89 -0.49 17.88 14.20
C PRO A 89 0.59 17.02 13.51
N GLU A 90 0.19 15.90 12.93
CA GLU A 90 1.04 15.05 12.09
C GLU A 90 1.33 15.74 10.76
N GLU A 91 2.58 16.11 10.51
CA GLU A 91 3.00 16.89 9.34
C GLU A 91 3.18 16.04 8.06
N TRP A 92 2.46 14.91 7.93
CA TRP A 92 2.58 14.00 6.80
C TRP A 92 1.27 13.71 6.07
N LEU A 93 0.13 14.14 6.63
CA LEU A 93 -1.19 14.00 6.01
C LEU A 93 -2.12 15.16 6.38
N TYR A 94 -3.14 15.38 5.58
CA TYR A 94 -4.34 16.13 5.93
C TYR A 94 -5.55 15.21 5.93
N LYS A 95 -6.59 15.57 6.68
CA LYS A 95 -7.83 14.81 6.78
C LYS A 95 -9.01 15.58 6.19
N ALA A 96 -9.88 14.84 5.50
CA ALA A 96 -11.17 15.35 5.09
C ALA A 96 -12.25 14.31 5.37
N TRP A 97 -13.49 14.73 5.39
CA TRP A 97 -14.65 13.82 5.54
C TRP A 97 -15.72 14.22 4.55
N HIS A 98 -16.20 13.23 3.83
CA HIS A 98 -17.42 13.30 3.06
C HIS A 98 -18.45 12.45 3.79
N ASP A 99 -19.45 13.10 4.41
CA ASP A 99 -20.32 12.49 5.40
C ASP A 99 -19.50 11.81 6.52
N GLU A 100 -19.69 10.52 6.73
CA GLU A 100 -18.99 9.74 7.74
C GLU A 100 -17.69 9.08 7.24
N VAL A 101 -17.35 9.20 5.95
CA VAL A 101 -16.17 8.55 5.36
C VAL A 101 -14.96 9.45 5.51
N LEU A 102 -13.90 8.92 6.13
CA LEU A 102 -12.61 9.56 6.27
C LEU A 102 -11.85 9.51 4.93
N ILE A 103 -11.22 10.64 4.59
CA ILE A 103 -10.32 10.79 3.45
C ILE A 103 -8.98 11.25 4.02
N ASP A 104 -7.95 10.44 3.86
CA ASP A 104 -6.59 10.79 4.22
C ASP A 104 -5.82 11.26 2.97
N LEU A 105 -5.45 12.55 2.96
CA LEU A 105 -4.58 13.15 1.94
C LEU A 105 -3.13 13.00 2.41
N ILE A 106 -2.47 11.95 2.02
CA ILE A 106 -1.12 11.59 2.47
C ILE A 106 -0.09 12.18 1.49
N PHE A 107 0.78 13.06 1.97
CA PHE A 107 1.80 13.72 1.15
C PHE A 107 3.24 13.43 1.59
N ARG A 108 3.45 12.77 2.74
CA ARG A 108 4.75 12.27 3.22
C ARG A 108 4.58 10.91 3.89
N PRO A 109 4.24 9.84 3.12
CA PRO A 109 4.06 8.51 3.69
C PRO A 109 5.38 7.98 4.27
N SER A 110 5.29 7.12 5.27
CA SER A 110 6.45 6.41 5.80
C SER A 110 7.09 5.51 4.74
N GLY A 111 8.41 5.48 4.69
CA GLY A 111 9.19 4.56 3.83
C GLY A 111 9.21 4.89 2.34
N LEU A 112 8.56 5.97 1.91
CA LEU A 112 8.49 6.37 0.52
C LEU A 112 8.41 7.90 0.40
N GLU A 113 9.27 8.49 -0.42
CA GLU A 113 9.17 9.89 -0.84
C GLU A 113 8.30 9.97 -2.10
N LEU A 114 7.28 10.82 -2.11
CA LEU A 114 6.37 11.01 -3.25
C LEU A 114 7.02 11.93 -4.29
N THR A 115 7.82 11.35 -5.16
CA THR A 115 8.47 12.02 -6.29
C THR A 115 7.68 11.80 -7.58
N ASP A 116 7.99 12.56 -8.64
CA ASP A 116 7.40 12.35 -9.97
C ASP A 116 7.59 10.93 -10.49
N GLU A 117 8.69 10.26 -10.13
CA GLU A 117 8.90 8.86 -10.49
C GLU A 117 7.89 7.93 -9.85
N VAL A 118 7.49 8.20 -8.59
CA VAL A 118 6.47 7.42 -7.86
C VAL A 118 5.11 7.60 -8.55
N PHE A 119 4.75 8.83 -8.90
CA PHE A 119 3.50 9.09 -9.64
C PHE A 119 3.52 8.47 -11.04
N THR A 120 4.66 8.46 -11.73
CA THR A 120 4.82 7.84 -13.06
C THR A 120 4.69 6.31 -13.00
N ARG A 121 5.07 5.66 -11.89
CA ARG A 121 4.86 4.22 -11.70
C ARG A 121 3.40 3.84 -11.41
N GLY A 122 2.58 4.81 -11.04
CA GLY A 122 1.15 4.61 -10.88
C GLY A 122 0.49 4.20 -12.19
N GLU A 123 -0.53 3.36 -12.10
CA GLU A 123 -1.26 2.85 -13.26
C GLU A 123 -2.67 3.43 -13.31
N ALA A 124 -3.13 3.80 -14.51
CA ALA A 124 -4.51 4.22 -14.70
C ALA A 124 -5.44 3.00 -14.66
N ILE A 125 -6.14 2.81 -13.54
CA ILE A 125 -7.08 1.69 -13.34
C ILE A 125 -8.51 2.22 -13.28
N SER A 126 -9.45 1.50 -13.89
CA SER A 126 -10.87 1.80 -13.78
C SER A 126 -11.45 1.16 -12.52
N VAL A 127 -11.78 1.99 -11.54
CA VAL A 127 -12.33 1.59 -10.25
C VAL A 127 -13.77 2.05 -10.19
N MET A 128 -14.74 1.13 -10.17
CA MET A 128 -16.18 1.43 -10.13
C MET A 128 -16.61 2.49 -11.17
N ALA A 129 -16.16 2.30 -12.42
CA ALA A 129 -16.38 3.15 -13.58
C ALA A 129 -15.69 4.54 -13.55
N VAL A 130 -14.78 4.79 -12.61
CA VAL A 130 -13.93 5.98 -12.59
C VAL A 130 -12.48 5.54 -12.84
N THR A 131 -11.88 5.97 -13.94
CA THR A 131 -10.47 5.70 -14.22
C THR A 131 -9.60 6.70 -13.49
N MET A 132 -8.67 6.27 -12.65
CA MET A 132 -7.78 7.14 -11.88
C MET A 132 -6.39 6.53 -11.74
N PRO A 133 -5.35 7.34 -11.43
CA PRO A 133 -4.05 6.79 -11.07
C PRO A 133 -4.16 5.97 -9.78
N VAL A 134 -3.64 4.75 -9.80
CA VAL A 134 -3.56 3.84 -8.65
C VAL A 134 -2.09 3.54 -8.39
N MET A 135 -1.69 3.68 -7.14
CA MET A 135 -0.32 3.47 -6.69
C MET A 135 0.20 2.08 -7.07
N ALA A 136 1.47 1.98 -7.48
CA ALA A 136 2.12 0.70 -7.75
C ALA A 136 2.04 -0.21 -6.50
N LEU A 137 1.82 -1.51 -6.71
CA LEU A 137 1.53 -2.44 -5.61
C LEU A 137 2.67 -2.52 -4.58
N GLU A 138 3.92 -2.53 -5.04
CA GLU A 138 5.08 -2.52 -4.14
C GLU A 138 5.16 -1.23 -3.33
N ASP A 139 4.76 -0.08 -3.90
CA ASP A 139 4.72 1.20 -3.18
C ASP A 139 3.64 1.17 -2.09
N VAL A 140 2.45 0.61 -2.39
CA VAL A 140 1.38 0.39 -1.38
C VAL A 140 1.91 -0.48 -0.24
N LEU A 141 2.52 -1.61 -0.56
CA LEU A 141 3.04 -2.53 0.47
C LEU A 141 4.17 -1.90 1.29
N VAL A 142 5.07 -1.13 0.67
CA VAL A 142 6.14 -0.41 1.38
C VAL A 142 5.56 0.60 2.36
N THR A 143 4.64 1.45 1.94
CA THR A 143 4.04 2.45 2.84
C THR A 143 3.31 1.81 4.01
N MET A 144 2.53 0.75 3.77
CA MET A 144 1.86 0.00 4.83
C MET A 144 2.83 -0.71 5.79
N LEU A 145 3.94 -1.27 5.28
CA LEU A 145 4.96 -1.92 6.10
C LEU A 145 5.74 -0.94 6.97
N TYR A 146 6.00 0.27 6.48
CA TYR A 146 6.70 1.30 7.23
C TYR A 146 5.79 2.09 8.19
N ALA A 147 4.48 1.96 8.05
CA ALA A 147 3.52 2.47 9.03
C ALA A 147 3.40 1.59 10.28
N LEU A 148 3.95 0.36 10.26
CA LEU A 148 3.98 -0.53 11.41
C LEU A 148 5.02 -0.07 12.44
N ASP A 149 4.64 -0.11 13.70
CA ASP A 149 5.51 0.14 14.85
C ASP A 149 5.23 -0.87 15.99
N GLU A 150 5.90 -0.71 17.12
CA GLU A 150 5.76 -1.63 18.26
C GLU A 150 4.38 -1.57 18.94
N HIS A 151 3.62 -0.50 18.72
CA HIS A 151 2.29 -0.30 19.31
C HIS A 151 1.16 -0.64 18.33
N ALA A 152 1.46 -0.66 17.02
CA ALA A 152 0.52 -0.94 15.95
C ALA A 152 1.07 -2.03 15.00
N LEU A 153 1.29 -3.22 15.56
CA LEU A 153 1.85 -4.37 14.83
C LEU A 153 0.74 -5.38 14.49
N ASP A 154 0.08 -5.16 13.37
CA ASP A 154 -0.90 -6.10 12.81
C ASP A 154 -0.59 -6.40 11.33
N TYR A 155 -0.16 -7.63 11.06
CA TYR A 155 0.11 -8.11 9.71
C TYR A 155 -1.12 -8.67 8.97
N SER A 156 -2.27 -8.78 9.62
CA SER A 156 -3.43 -9.49 9.07
C SER A 156 -3.83 -8.98 7.69
N ARG A 157 -3.95 -7.66 7.55
CA ARG A 157 -4.28 -6.99 6.28
C ARG A 157 -3.19 -7.20 5.24
N LEU A 158 -1.93 -6.97 5.60
CA LEU A 158 -0.78 -7.15 4.72
C LEU A 158 -0.65 -8.59 4.20
N VAL A 159 -0.85 -9.59 5.06
CA VAL A 159 -0.86 -11.01 4.67
C VAL A 159 -2.00 -11.29 3.69
N ALA A 160 -3.20 -10.76 3.94
CA ALA A 160 -4.34 -10.95 3.06
C ALA A 160 -4.12 -10.33 1.67
N ILE A 161 -3.61 -9.10 1.61
CA ILE A 161 -3.26 -8.40 0.36
C ILE A 161 -2.17 -9.17 -0.39
N THR A 162 -1.06 -9.48 0.28
CA THR A 162 0.09 -10.17 -0.33
C THR A 162 -0.30 -11.54 -0.88
N ARG A 163 -1.15 -12.28 -0.17
CA ARG A 163 -1.65 -13.58 -0.62
C ARG A 163 -2.54 -13.46 -1.86
N ALA A 164 -3.45 -12.49 -1.86
CA ALA A 164 -4.39 -12.28 -2.97
C ALA A 164 -3.68 -11.80 -4.25
N LEU A 165 -2.63 -11.00 -4.11
CA LEU A 165 -1.95 -10.33 -5.22
C LEU A 165 -0.53 -10.87 -5.48
N ARG A 166 -0.16 -12.01 -4.91
CA ARG A 166 1.21 -12.56 -4.94
C ARG A 166 1.81 -12.65 -6.36
N GLU A 167 1.00 -12.92 -7.36
CA GLU A 167 1.44 -13.04 -8.75
C GLU A 167 1.76 -11.67 -9.41
N GLN A 168 1.35 -10.56 -8.77
CA GLN A 168 1.59 -9.20 -9.22
C GLN A 168 2.78 -8.53 -8.49
N ILE A 169 3.33 -9.17 -7.45
CA ILE A 169 4.36 -8.58 -6.58
C ILE A 169 5.75 -9.00 -7.03
N ASP A 170 6.64 -8.02 -7.28
CA ASP A 170 8.08 -8.27 -7.31
C ASP A 170 8.62 -8.35 -5.87
N PHE A 171 8.63 -9.58 -5.32
CA PHE A 171 9.12 -9.83 -3.96
C PHE A 171 10.59 -9.47 -3.76
N SER A 172 11.40 -9.53 -4.81
CA SER A 172 12.81 -9.13 -4.74
C SER A 172 12.95 -7.62 -4.56
N ALA A 173 12.18 -6.83 -5.30
CA ALA A 173 12.11 -5.39 -5.14
C ALA A 173 11.53 -5.01 -3.78
N LEU A 174 10.43 -5.64 -3.36
CA LEU A 174 9.80 -5.41 -2.07
C LEU A 174 10.77 -5.68 -0.91
N ARG A 175 11.49 -6.82 -0.93
CA ARG A 175 12.48 -7.17 0.10
C ARG A 175 13.60 -6.15 0.21
N ARG A 176 14.13 -5.68 -0.93
CA ARG A 176 15.18 -4.64 -0.91
C ARG A 176 14.67 -3.35 -0.28
N ARG A 177 13.48 -2.90 -0.64
CA ARG A 177 12.87 -1.66 -0.15
C ARG A 177 12.43 -1.75 1.31
N ALA A 178 11.97 -2.91 1.74
CA ALA A 178 11.55 -3.20 3.11
C ALA A 178 12.73 -3.35 4.10
N SER A 179 13.97 -3.37 3.64
CA SER A 179 15.16 -3.69 4.45
C SER A 179 15.46 -2.68 5.57
N GLY A 180 14.89 -1.47 5.54
CA GLY A 180 15.11 -0.43 6.55
C GLY A 180 14.26 -0.61 7.83
N SER A 181 13.16 -1.37 7.79
CA SER A 181 12.27 -1.58 8.94
C SER A 181 12.43 -2.99 9.51
N PRO A 182 12.58 -3.16 10.84
CA PRO A 182 12.58 -4.47 11.47
C PRO A 182 11.24 -5.19 11.32
N TYR A 183 10.13 -4.46 11.35
CA TYR A 183 8.78 -5.00 11.16
C TYR A 183 8.58 -5.49 9.73
N ALA A 184 9.05 -4.74 8.74
CA ALA A 184 9.00 -5.15 7.35
C ALA A 184 9.85 -6.40 7.08
N LYS A 185 11.04 -6.52 7.69
CA LYS A 185 11.87 -7.74 7.62
C LYS A 185 11.14 -8.94 8.22
N ALA A 186 10.53 -8.77 9.39
CA ALA A 186 9.75 -9.82 10.04
C ALA A 186 8.55 -10.26 9.18
N PHE A 187 7.88 -9.31 8.55
CA PHE A 187 6.81 -9.59 7.59
C PHE A 187 7.31 -10.42 6.40
N MET A 188 8.45 -10.06 5.81
CA MET A 188 9.02 -10.82 4.68
C MET A 188 9.30 -12.28 5.07
N THR A 189 9.89 -12.50 6.25
CA THR A 189 10.08 -13.87 6.78
C THR A 189 8.74 -14.59 6.96
N LEU A 190 7.73 -13.90 7.52
CA LEU A 190 6.41 -14.50 7.73
C LEU A 190 5.76 -14.95 6.42
N VAL A 191 5.79 -14.13 5.36
CA VAL A 191 5.16 -14.51 4.08
C VAL A 191 5.94 -15.59 3.32
N GLU A 192 7.24 -15.72 3.57
CA GLU A 192 8.07 -16.83 3.09
C GLU A 192 7.68 -18.14 3.80
N GLU A 193 7.60 -18.14 5.11
CA GLU A 193 7.19 -19.31 5.92
C GLU A 193 5.73 -19.75 5.64
N LEU A 194 4.89 -18.81 5.23
CA LEU A 194 3.52 -19.08 4.80
C LEU A 194 3.41 -19.52 3.33
N GLU A 195 4.52 -19.68 2.61
CA GLU A 195 4.60 -20.05 1.20
C GLU A 195 3.82 -19.07 0.27
N ILE A 196 3.69 -17.81 0.68
CA ILE A 196 3.08 -16.74 -0.10
C ILE A 196 4.12 -16.09 -1.02
N ALA A 197 5.32 -15.85 -0.49
CA ALA A 197 6.46 -15.32 -1.21
C ALA A 197 7.50 -16.40 -1.48
N PRO A 198 8.27 -16.31 -2.58
CA PRO A 198 9.43 -17.19 -2.76
C PRO A 198 10.47 -16.88 -1.67
N GLY A 199 11.13 -17.93 -1.17
CA GLY A 199 12.23 -17.79 -0.23
C GLY A 199 13.34 -16.89 -0.80
N ALA A 200 14.11 -16.25 0.09
CA ALA A 200 15.25 -15.47 -0.34
C ALA A 200 16.22 -16.39 -1.11
N GLU A 201 16.57 -16.02 -2.33
CA GLU A 201 17.69 -16.71 -3.01
C GLU A 201 18.93 -16.60 -2.10
N PRO A 202 19.63 -17.71 -1.82
CA PRO A 202 20.88 -17.62 -1.09
C PRO A 202 21.81 -16.67 -1.84
N PRO A 203 22.63 -15.86 -1.13
CA PRO A 203 23.56 -14.97 -1.79
C PRO A 203 24.38 -15.83 -2.77
N ARG A 204 24.39 -15.45 -4.05
CA ARG A 204 25.26 -16.08 -5.04
C ARG A 204 26.66 -15.94 -4.48
N GLU A 205 27.29 -17.04 -4.09
CA GLU A 205 28.69 -17.06 -3.72
C GLU A 205 29.42 -16.37 -4.88
N ALA A 206 30.05 -15.24 -4.59
CA ALA A 206 30.93 -14.58 -5.55
C ALA A 206 31.95 -15.65 -5.93
N GLY A 207 31.90 -16.12 -7.18
CA GLY A 207 32.66 -17.27 -7.64
C GLY A 207 34.08 -17.17 -7.12
N ALA A 208 34.44 -18.10 -6.27
CA ALA A 208 35.85 -18.31 -5.90
C ALA A 208 36.56 -18.53 -7.21
N GLY A 209 37.20 -17.50 -7.71
CA GLY A 209 38.09 -17.61 -8.86
C GLY A 209 39.04 -18.73 -8.54
N GLU A 210 38.97 -19.81 -9.30
CA GLU A 210 39.95 -20.90 -9.25
C GLU A 210 41.34 -20.29 -9.42
N ALA A 211 42.00 -20.08 -8.29
CA ALA A 211 43.42 -19.80 -8.29
C ALA A 211 44.11 -21.10 -8.66
N HIS A 212 44.31 -21.30 -9.97
CA HIS A 212 45.20 -22.35 -10.40
C HIS A 212 46.59 -22.11 -9.79
N PRO A 213 47.17 -23.04 -9.01
CA PRO A 213 48.51 -22.93 -8.53
C PRO A 213 49.47 -22.96 -9.72
N ARG A 214 50.15 -21.84 -10.00
CA ARG A 214 51.24 -21.81 -10.97
C ARG A 214 52.39 -22.61 -10.40
N VAL A 215 52.54 -23.84 -10.87
CA VAL A 215 53.76 -24.63 -10.62
C VAL A 215 54.96 -23.94 -11.30
N ARG A 216 55.85 -23.38 -10.50
CA ARG A 216 57.13 -22.84 -10.99
C ARG A 216 58.11 -23.98 -11.12
N VAL A 217 58.37 -24.44 -12.35
CA VAL A 217 59.45 -25.40 -12.61
C VAL A 217 60.79 -24.66 -12.50
N ILE A 218 61.59 -25.00 -11.48
CA ILE A 218 62.96 -24.52 -11.32
C ILE A 218 63.80 -25.47 -12.17
N GLY A 219 64.29 -24.97 -13.29
CA GLY A 219 65.26 -25.70 -14.11
C GLY A 219 66.58 -25.83 -13.39
N ALA A 220 67.14 -27.04 -13.33
CA ALA A 220 68.47 -27.33 -12.88
C ALA A 220 69.47 -26.77 -13.93
N ALA A 221 70.44 -26.03 -13.45
CA ALA A 221 71.55 -25.63 -14.23
C ALA A 221 72.67 -26.69 -14.07
N GLU A 222 73.24 -27.10 -15.20
CA GLU A 222 74.59 -27.62 -15.30
C GLU A 222 75.57 -26.48 -15.63
#